data_aee9e9bff54a7666c9557c153f415e30
#
_entry.id   aee9e9bff54a7666c9557c153f415e30
#
_cell.length_a   1.000
_cell.length_b   1.000
_cell.length_c   1.000
_cell.angle_alpha   90.00
_cell.angle_beta   90.00
_cell.angle_gamma   90.00
#
_symmetry.space_group_name_H-M   'P 1'
#
loop_
_entity.id
_entity.type
_entity.pdbx_description
1 polymer ?
#
loop_
_entity_poly.entity_id
_entity_poly.type
_entity_poly.pdbx_seq_one_letter_code
_entity_poly.pdbx_strand_id
1 'polypeptide(L)'
;PGGFSASATAVEQEGLRLPPVRLFKEGELDREIYSIICSNIRVADQRIGDVKAQAAALLVGEERLNALIDRYGDATVSAAIDDLRTRAATQMRAYIRDIPDGIYESVAIVDSDGVVNEPLEIRLAITSQGDELTFDFAGSSPPCRGPMNSVLATTHSSIYLAMRHIFPEVPISA
;
A
#
# COMPACT_ATOMS: atom_id res chain seq x y z
N PRO A 1 14.51 12.64 -4.79
CA PRO A 1 15.38 11.47 -4.83
C PRO A 1 14.55 10.22 -4.94
N GLY A 2 14.02 9.50 -5.08
CA GLY A 2 13.34 8.24 -5.37
C GLY A 2 14.19 7.03 -4.99
N GLY A 3 14.94 7.12 -3.91
CA GLY A 3 15.76 6.04 -3.41
C GLY A 3 15.62 5.90 -1.90
N PHE A 4 15.55 4.68 -1.44
CA PHE A 4 15.64 4.35 -0.02
C PHE A 4 17.06 4.69 0.46
N SER A 5 17.17 5.52 1.47
CA SER A 5 18.46 5.84 2.10
C SER A 5 18.67 4.95 3.31
N ALA A 6 19.56 3.98 3.21
CA ALA A 6 19.85 3.02 4.29
C ALA A 6 20.40 3.68 5.57
N SER A 7 20.79 4.94 5.51
CA SER A 7 21.33 5.69 6.67
C SER A 7 20.45 6.87 7.10
N ALA A 8 19.23 6.98 6.57
CA ALA A 8 18.32 8.06 6.96
C ALA A 8 17.84 7.85 8.40
N THR A 9 17.89 8.91 9.20
CA THR A 9 17.41 8.94 10.58
C THR A 9 16.23 9.89 10.80
N ALA A 10 15.86 10.62 9.74
CA ALA A 10 14.71 11.52 9.73
C ALA A 10 14.07 11.53 8.34
N VAL A 11 12.76 11.65 8.30
CA VAL A 11 11.97 11.62 7.05
C VAL A 11 12.37 12.76 6.09
N GLU A 12 12.89 13.86 6.60
CA GLU A 12 13.39 15.00 5.83
C GLU A 12 14.61 14.61 4.95
N GLN A 13 15.33 13.56 5.31
CA GLN A 13 16.48 13.05 4.55
C GLN A 13 16.04 12.13 3.39
N GLU A 14 14.81 11.66 3.40
CA GLU A 14 14.30 10.72 2.38
C GLU A 14 13.80 11.42 1.11
N GLY A 15 13.52 12.71 1.18
CA GLY A 15 13.12 13.48 0.01
C GLY A 15 12.19 14.66 0.28
N LEU A 16 11.65 15.19 -0.81
CA LEU A 16 10.74 16.32 -0.77
C LEU A 16 9.41 15.89 -0.11
N ARG A 17 9.06 16.58 0.97
CA ARG A 17 7.76 16.42 1.64
C ARG A 17 6.80 17.49 1.14
N LEU A 18 5.75 17.07 0.48
CA LEU A 18 4.65 17.92 0.07
C LEU A 18 3.39 17.56 0.87
N PRO A 19 2.64 18.54 1.36
CA PRO A 19 1.27 18.28 1.83
C PRO A 19 0.40 17.85 0.65
N PRO A 20 -0.84 17.38 0.88
CA PRO A 20 -1.77 17.15 -0.21
C PRO A 20 -1.96 18.43 -1.03
N VAL A 21 -1.41 18.47 -2.24
CA VAL A 21 -1.49 19.60 -3.17
C VAL A 21 -2.10 19.13 -4.49
N ARG A 22 -2.80 20.03 -5.18
CA ARG A 22 -3.36 19.76 -6.49
C ARG A 22 -2.30 20.02 -7.56
N LEU A 23 -1.67 18.95 -8.05
CA LEU A 23 -0.72 19.05 -9.16
C LEU A 23 -1.41 19.39 -10.48
N PHE A 24 -2.67 18.97 -10.65
CA PHE A 24 -3.53 19.35 -11.76
C PHE A 24 -4.74 20.11 -11.23
N LYS A 25 -5.08 21.22 -11.89
CA LYS A 25 -6.23 22.05 -11.60
C LYS A 25 -7.03 22.21 -12.89
N GLU A 26 -8.29 21.78 -12.90
CA GLU A 26 -9.17 21.84 -14.07
C GLU A 26 -8.54 21.22 -15.35
N GLY A 27 -7.80 20.14 -15.17
CA GLY A 27 -7.09 19.44 -16.25
C GLY A 27 -5.72 20.03 -16.61
N GLU A 28 -5.38 21.21 -16.11
CA GLU A 28 -4.12 21.90 -16.39
C GLU A 28 -3.07 21.64 -15.30
N LEU A 29 -1.81 21.41 -15.72
CA LEU A 29 -0.69 21.22 -14.81
C LEU A 29 -0.34 22.52 -14.08
N ASP A 30 -0.33 22.49 -12.75
CA ASP A 30 0.15 23.59 -11.92
C ASP A 30 1.67 23.73 -12.07
N ARG A 31 2.11 24.79 -12.75
CA ARG A 31 3.51 25.00 -13.09
C ARG A 31 4.38 25.32 -11.87
N GLU A 32 3.83 25.92 -10.83
CA GLU A 32 4.58 26.24 -9.62
C GLU A 32 4.89 24.97 -8.83
N ILE A 33 3.86 24.15 -8.56
CA ILE A 33 4.03 22.84 -7.90
C ILE A 33 4.97 21.94 -8.70
N TYR A 34 4.79 21.90 -10.02
CA TYR A 34 5.67 21.14 -10.90
C TYR A 34 7.13 21.59 -10.80
N SER A 35 7.38 22.92 -10.79
CA SER A 35 8.72 23.48 -10.68
C SER A 35 9.36 23.14 -9.34
N ILE A 36 8.60 23.21 -8.24
CA ILE A 36 9.06 22.82 -6.91
C ILE A 36 9.51 21.35 -6.93
N ILE A 37 8.68 20.45 -7.49
CA ILE A 37 9.03 19.04 -7.58
C ILE A 37 10.31 18.84 -8.39
N CYS A 38 10.39 19.40 -9.59
CA CYS A 38 11.54 19.27 -10.48
C CYS A 38 12.86 19.77 -9.85
N SER A 39 12.80 20.86 -9.09
CA SER A 39 13.97 21.46 -8.46
C SER A 39 14.51 20.64 -7.28
N ASN A 40 13.71 19.73 -6.74
CA ASN A 40 14.05 18.97 -5.53
C ASN A 40 14.32 17.48 -5.78
N ILE A 41 14.26 17.02 -7.03
CA ILE A 41 14.51 15.61 -7.38
C ILE A 41 15.70 15.47 -8.34
N ARG A 42 16.45 14.39 -8.16
CA ARG A 42 17.49 14.03 -9.14
C ARG A 42 16.83 13.38 -10.36
N VAL A 43 17.43 13.59 -11.55
CA VAL A 43 16.95 13.01 -12.81
C VAL A 43 15.49 13.40 -13.05
N ALA A 44 15.19 14.69 -12.93
CA ALA A 44 13.84 15.24 -12.99
C ALA A 44 13.06 14.76 -14.23
N ASP A 45 13.69 14.72 -15.41
CA ASP A 45 13.06 14.31 -16.66
C ASP A 45 12.47 12.89 -16.61
N GLN A 46 13.19 11.95 -15.96
CA GLN A 46 12.71 10.57 -15.81
C GLN A 46 11.58 10.49 -14.79
N ARG A 47 11.74 11.12 -13.62
CA ARG A 47 10.74 11.08 -12.54
C ARG A 47 9.45 11.78 -12.89
N ILE A 48 9.53 12.85 -13.66
CA ILE A 48 8.35 13.52 -14.20
C ILE A 48 7.60 12.62 -15.20
N GLY A 49 8.31 11.78 -15.93
CA GLY A 49 7.68 10.72 -16.74
C GLY A 49 6.77 9.82 -15.90
N ASP A 50 7.24 9.37 -14.73
CA ASP A 50 6.46 8.55 -13.79
C ASP A 50 5.21 9.31 -13.29
N VAL A 51 5.35 10.58 -12.91
CA VAL A 51 4.23 11.42 -12.46
C VAL A 51 3.18 11.62 -13.56
N LYS A 52 3.63 11.88 -14.80
CA LYS A 52 2.73 12.00 -15.96
C LYS A 52 2.02 10.68 -16.27
N ALA A 53 2.72 9.54 -16.14
CA ALA A 53 2.12 8.22 -16.33
C ALA A 53 1.02 7.94 -15.28
N GLN A 54 1.24 8.32 -14.02
CA GLN A 54 0.21 8.22 -12.98
C GLN A 54 -1.00 9.09 -13.30
N ALA A 55 -0.78 10.34 -13.73
CA ALA A 55 -1.86 11.23 -14.13
C ALA A 55 -2.66 10.68 -15.33
N ALA A 56 -1.97 10.16 -16.34
CA ALA A 56 -2.61 9.54 -17.50
C ALA A 56 -3.44 8.30 -17.11
N ALA A 57 -2.95 7.47 -16.18
CA ALA A 57 -3.68 6.32 -15.67
C ALA A 57 -4.99 6.74 -14.96
N LEU A 58 -4.96 7.83 -14.19
CA LEU A 58 -6.15 8.37 -13.52
C LEU A 58 -7.18 8.89 -14.54
N LEU A 59 -6.75 9.59 -15.59
CA LEU A 59 -7.64 10.08 -16.66
C LEU A 59 -8.31 8.92 -17.41
N VAL A 60 -7.56 7.89 -17.76
CA VAL A 60 -8.12 6.68 -18.39
C VAL A 60 -9.09 5.96 -17.45
N GLY A 61 -8.77 5.90 -16.15
CA GLY A 61 -9.64 5.31 -15.14
C GLY A 61 -10.97 6.06 -15.03
N GLU A 62 -10.91 7.39 -14.97
CA GLU A 62 -12.08 8.26 -14.93
C GLU A 62 -12.97 8.08 -16.19
N GLU A 63 -12.36 8.13 -17.38
CA GLU A 63 -13.08 7.93 -18.64
C GLU A 63 -13.81 6.59 -18.68
N ARG A 64 -13.14 5.51 -18.29
CA ARG A 64 -13.73 4.16 -18.29
C ARG A 64 -14.82 3.99 -17.25
N LEU A 65 -14.64 4.57 -16.06
CA LEU A 65 -15.67 4.52 -15.01
C LEU A 65 -16.92 5.30 -15.43
N ASN A 66 -16.74 6.52 -15.99
CA ASN A 66 -17.84 7.31 -16.51
C ASN A 66 -18.58 6.57 -17.64
N ALA A 67 -17.88 5.92 -18.56
CA ALA A 67 -18.50 5.11 -19.61
C ALA A 67 -19.34 3.94 -19.05
N LEU A 68 -18.92 3.32 -17.94
CA LEU A 68 -19.74 2.30 -17.26
C LEU A 68 -20.98 2.93 -16.62
N ILE A 69 -20.83 4.06 -15.96
CA ILE A 69 -21.95 4.80 -15.34
C ILE A 69 -22.96 5.24 -16.39
N ASP A 70 -22.49 5.79 -17.52
CA ASP A 70 -23.34 6.20 -18.63
C ASP A 70 -24.12 5.02 -19.24
N ARG A 71 -23.48 3.84 -19.30
CA ARG A 71 -24.09 2.65 -19.89
C ARG A 71 -25.07 1.95 -18.96
N TYR A 72 -24.78 1.86 -17.67
CA TYR A 72 -25.50 1.01 -16.72
C TYR A 72 -26.21 1.80 -15.62
N GLY A 73 -25.93 3.09 -15.48
CA GLY A 73 -26.39 3.93 -14.39
C GLY A 73 -25.55 3.78 -13.12
N ASP A 74 -25.42 4.89 -12.37
CA ASP A 74 -24.61 4.96 -11.15
C ASP A 74 -25.04 3.91 -10.10
N ALA A 75 -26.35 3.77 -9.86
CA ALA A 75 -26.86 2.81 -8.89
C ALA A 75 -26.46 1.35 -9.21
N THR A 76 -26.45 0.98 -10.51
CA THR A 76 -26.07 -0.36 -10.95
C THR A 76 -24.55 -0.58 -10.77
N VAL A 77 -23.73 0.40 -11.13
CA VAL A 77 -22.29 0.33 -10.99
C VAL A 77 -21.89 0.25 -9.50
N SER A 78 -22.50 1.07 -8.66
CA SER A 78 -22.27 1.04 -7.21
C SER A 78 -22.67 -0.30 -6.60
N ALA A 79 -23.83 -0.83 -6.94
CA ALA A 79 -24.28 -2.14 -6.48
C ALA A 79 -23.34 -3.28 -6.95
N ALA A 80 -22.81 -3.20 -8.18
CA ALA A 80 -21.86 -4.18 -8.69
C ALA A 80 -20.53 -4.14 -7.93
N ILE A 81 -20.05 -2.97 -7.55
CA ILE A 81 -18.84 -2.81 -6.72
C ILE A 81 -19.05 -3.45 -5.35
N ASP A 82 -20.19 -3.19 -4.70
CA ASP A 82 -20.51 -3.77 -3.39
C ASP A 82 -20.68 -5.29 -3.45
N ASP A 83 -21.29 -5.82 -4.51
CA ASP A 83 -21.42 -7.26 -4.74
C ASP A 83 -20.05 -7.93 -4.94
N LEU A 84 -19.16 -7.32 -5.73
CA LEU A 84 -17.78 -7.83 -5.92
C LEU A 84 -17.01 -7.88 -4.60
N ARG A 85 -17.10 -6.83 -3.77
CA ARG A 85 -16.46 -6.79 -2.44
C ARG A 85 -17.02 -7.86 -1.52
N THR A 86 -18.33 -8.02 -1.51
CA THR A 86 -19.02 -9.03 -0.69
C THR A 86 -18.63 -10.45 -1.12
N ARG A 87 -18.56 -10.71 -2.41
CA ARG A 87 -18.13 -12.03 -2.96
C ARG A 87 -16.69 -12.32 -2.59
N ALA A 88 -15.79 -11.36 -2.74
CA ALA A 88 -14.39 -11.54 -2.38
C ALA A 88 -14.22 -11.81 -0.87
N ALA A 89 -14.92 -11.06 -0.01
CA ALA A 89 -14.92 -11.30 1.42
C ALA A 89 -15.49 -12.70 1.77
N THR A 90 -16.59 -13.10 1.15
CA THR A 90 -17.19 -14.42 1.38
C THR A 90 -16.25 -15.54 0.96
N GLN A 91 -15.60 -15.40 -0.19
CA GLN A 91 -14.64 -16.38 -0.69
C GLN A 91 -13.40 -16.46 0.21
N MET A 92 -12.86 -15.33 0.64
CA MET A 92 -11.74 -15.29 1.59
C MET A 92 -12.10 -15.99 2.90
N ARG A 93 -13.26 -15.69 3.47
CA ARG A 93 -13.74 -16.35 4.70
C ARG A 93 -13.92 -17.86 4.52
N ALA A 94 -14.35 -18.30 3.33
CA ALA A 94 -14.45 -19.74 3.04
C ALA A 94 -13.08 -20.42 3.08
N TYR A 95 -12.04 -19.81 2.50
CA TYR A 95 -10.67 -20.32 2.57
C TYR A 95 -10.08 -20.29 3.98
N ILE A 96 -10.39 -19.25 4.76
CA ILE A 96 -9.93 -19.16 6.15
C ILE A 96 -10.51 -20.30 7.01
N ARG A 97 -11.76 -20.71 6.78
CA ARG A 97 -12.38 -21.84 7.49
C ARG A 97 -11.65 -23.18 7.30
N ASP A 98 -10.90 -23.31 6.21
CA ASP A 98 -10.10 -24.51 5.94
C ASP A 98 -8.78 -24.52 6.72
N ILE A 99 -8.42 -23.40 7.35
CA ILE A 99 -7.26 -23.30 8.24
C ILE A 99 -7.70 -23.80 9.63
N PRO A 100 -7.03 -24.79 10.22
CA PRO A 100 -7.36 -25.23 11.59
C PRO A 100 -7.32 -24.07 12.58
N ASP A 101 -8.27 -24.04 13.51
CA ASP A 101 -8.25 -23.06 14.60
C ASP A 101 -6.97 -23.21 15.44
N GLY A 102 -6.34 -22.11 15.77
CA GLY A 102 -5.09 -22.12 16.53
C GLY A 102 -4.30 -20.84 16.43
N ILE A 103 -3.13 -20.84 17.04
CA ILE A 103 -2.18 -19.74 16.99
C ILE A 103 -0.94 -20.23 16.25
N TYR A 104 -0.56 -19.48 15.23
CA TYR A 104 0.60 -19.76 14.37
C TYR A 104 1.63 -18.65 14.59
N GLU A 105 2.80 -18.99 15.07
CA GLU A 105 3.84 -18.03 15.41
C GLU A 105 5.01 -18.09 14.45
N SER A 106 5.60 -16.94 14.16
CA SER A 106 6.80 -16.82 13.34
C SER A 106 7.65 -15.64 13.80
N VAL A 107 8.95 -15.76 13.60
CA VAL A 107 9.92 -14.68 13.85
C VAL A 107 10.78 -14.52 12.61
N ALA A 108 10.88 -13.29 12.13
CA ALA A 108 11.81 -12.89 11.08
C ALA A 108 12.85 -11.93 11.67
N ILE A 109 14.08 -11.99 11.15
CA ILE A 109 15.18 -11.16 11.60
C ILE A 109 15.64 -10.27 10.45
N VAL A 110 15.78 -8.99 10.73
CA VAL A 110 16.46 -8.00 9.87
C VAL A 110 17.81 -7.72 10.52
N ASP A 111 18.90 -7.88 9.79
CA ASP A 111 20.26 -7.87 10.35
C ASP A 111 20.65 -6.55 11.02
N SER A 112 20.16 -5.42 10.49
CA SER A 112 20.37 -4.09 11.08
C SER A 112 19.35 -3.10 10.55
N ASP A 113 19.25 -1.92 11.19
CA ASP A 113 18.42 -0.82 10.70
C ASP A 113 19.16 0.11 9.71
N GLY A 114 20.39 -0.21 9.34
CA GLY A 114 21.26 0.59 8.48
C GLY A 114 22.05 1.69 9.21
N VAL A 115 21.71 1.99 10.46
CA VAL A 115 22.36 2.99 11.33
C VAL A 115 23.00 2.33 12.55
N VAL A 116 22.25 1.44 13.18
CA VAL A 116 22.70 0.62 14.31
C VAL A 116 22.86 -0.81 13.83
N ASN A 117 24.06 -1.40 14.06
CA ASN A 117 24.36 -2.76 13.63
C ASN A 117 23.92 -3.78 14.69
N GLU A 118 22.61 -3.81 14.93
CA GLU A 118 21.95 -4.76 15.83
C GLU A 118 20.75 -5.36 15.10
N PRO A 119 20.49 -6.67 15.28
CA PRO A 119 19.36 -7.34 14.63
C PRO A 119 18.03 -6.83 15.18
N LEU A 120 17.05 -6.70 14.28
CA LEU A 120 15.68 -6.38 14.61
C LEU A 120 14.81 -7.61 14.41
N GLU A 121 14.00 -7.96 15.39
CA GLU A 121 13.03 -9.04 15.32
C GLU A 121 11.66 -8.53 14.90
N ILE A 122 11.06 -9.19 13.92
CA ILE A 122 9.65 -9.04 13.58
C ILE A 122 8.96 -10.31 14.05
N ARG A 123 8.16 -10.19 15.08
CA ARG A 123 7.37 -11.30 15.63
C ARG A 123 5.95 -11.20 15.10
N LEU A 124 5.40 -12.32 14.70
CA LEU A 124 4.03 -12.41 14.20
C LEU A 124 3.35 -13.61 14.86
N ALA A 125 2.21 -13.37 15.48
CA ALA A 125 1.26 -14.39 15.88
C ALA A 125 -0.02 -14.23 15.04
N ILE A 126 -0.42 -15.30 14.35
CA ILE A 126 -1.68 -15.34 13.59
C ILE A 126 -2.64 -16.25 14.36
N THR A 127 -3.74 -15.69 14.84
CA THR A 127 -4.83 -16.46 15.44
C THR A 127 -5.87 -16.74 14.37
N SER A 128 -6.10 -18.02 14.08
CA SER A 128 -7.21 -18.50 13.25
C SER A 128 -8.34 -18.92 14.15
N GLN A 129 -9.54 -18.38 13.92
CA GLN A 129 -10.76 -18.75 14.65
C GLN A 129 -11.97 -18.70 13.73
N GLY A 130 -12.45 -19.87 13.34
CA GLY A 130 -13.59 -20.01 12.43
C GLY A 130 -13.26 -19.42 11.05
N ASP A 131 -13.78 -18.26 10.69
CA ASP A 131 -13.55 -17.59 9.42
C ASP A 131 -12.83 -16.25 9.55
N GLU A 132 -12.14 -16.07 10.68
CA GLU A 132 -11.39 -14.84 10.99
C GLU A 132 -9.92 -15.13 11.27
N LEU A 133 -9.06 -14.21 10.83
CA LEU A 133 -7.64 -14.19 11.15
C LEU A 133 -7.30 -12.89 11.86
N THR A 134 -6.62 -13.02 12.99
CA THR A 134 -6.04 -11.88 13.71
C THR A 134 -4.53 -11.94 13.58
N PHE A 135 -3.92 -10.82 13.15
CA PHE A 135 -2.48 -10.67 13.01
C PHE A 135 -1.95 -9.79 14.14
N ASP A 136 -1.16 -10.35 15.02
CA ASP A 136 -0.56 -9.65 16.15
C ASP A 136 0.96 -9.59 15.96
N PHE A 137 1.51 -8.38 15.96
CA PHE A 137 2.94 -8.10 15.87
C PHE A 137 3.55 -7.71 17.22
N ALA A 138 2.82 -7.91 18.32
CA ALA A 138 3.34 -7.64 19.66
C ALA A 138 4.62 -8.46 19.94
N GLY A 139 5.57 -7.84 20.64
CA GLY A 139 6.88 -8.45 20.91
C GLY A 139 7.90 -8.29 19.80
N SER A 140 7.55 -7.64 18.68
CA SER A 140 8.55 -7.17 17.71
C SER A 140 9.46 -6.11 18.34
N SER A 141 10.66 -5.92 17.75
CA SER A 141 11.59 -4.88 18.19
C SER A 141 10.93 -3.50 18.21
N PRO A 142 11.31 -2.64 19.17
CA PRO A 142 10.79 -1.28 19.24
C PRO A 142 11.22 -0.46 18.01
N PRO A 143 10.66 0.74 17.79
CA PRO A 143 11.07 1.60 16.70
C PRO A 143 12.58 1.82 16.69
N CYS A 144 13.21 1.62 15.53
CA CYS A 144 14.63 1.75 15.32
C CYS A 144 15.03 3.16 14.86
N ARG A 145 16.32 3.47 14.88
CA ARG A 145 16.87 4.78 14.47
C ARG A 145 16.95 4.93 12.96
N GLY A 146 17.14 3.84 12.27
CA GLY A 146 17.27 3.80 10.81
C GLY A 146 15.90 3.78 10.10
N PRO A 147 15.90 3.67 8.77
CA PRO A 147 14.70 3.78 7.94
C PRO A 147 13.87 2.49 7.84
N MET A 148 14.05 1.54 8.76
CA MET A 148 13.32 0.27 8.76
C MET A 148 11.96 0.33 9.45
N ASN A 149 11.59 1.50 10.02
CA ASN A 149 10.26 1.68 10.62
C ASN A 149 9.18 1.67 9.54
N SER A 150 8.10 0.96 9.82
CA SER A 150 6.97 0.83 8.90
C SER A 150 5.75 1.58 9.42
N VAL A 151 5.02 2.21 8.51
CA VAL A 151 3.70 2.79 8.83
C VAL A 151 2.63 1.71 8.76
N LEU A 152 1.53 1.90 9.48
CA LEU A 152 0.42 0.94 9.55
C LEU A 152 -0.09 0.51 8.17
N ALA A 153 -0.19 1.44 7.21
CA ALA A 153 -0.63 1.15 5.86
C ALA A 153 0.27 0.14 5.13
N THR A 154 1.60 0.22 5.32
CA THR A 154 2.56 -0.75 4.75
C THR A 154 2.39 -2.12 5.38
N THR A 155 2.18 -2.19 6.70
CA THR A 155 1.92 -3.45 7.41
C THR A 155 0.65 -4.10 6.89
N HIS A 156 -0.46 -3.36 6.74
CA HIS A 156 -1.69 -3.87 6.13
C HIS A 156 -1.46 -4.36 4.71
N SER A 157 -0.76 -3.60 3.89
CA SER A 157 -0.44 -4.00 2.51
C SER A 157 0.38 -5.29 2.45
N SER A 158 1.32 -5.48 3.38
CA SER A 158 2.11 -6.71 3.47
C SER A 158 1.25 -7.92 3.85
N ILE A 159 0.29 -7.75 4.78
CA ILE A 159 -0.68 -8.79 5.14
C ILE A 159 -1.54 -9.14 3.92
N TYR A 160 -2.12 -8.14 3.23
CA TYR A 160 -2.95 -8.38 2.05
C TYR A 160 -2.16 -9.07 0.92
N LEU A 161 -0.91 -8.68 0.72
CA LEU A 161 -0.03 -9.32 -0.25
C LEU A 161 0.23 -10.80 0.12
N ALA A 162 0.52 -11.09 1.39
CA ALA A 162 0.72 -12.45 1.88
C ALA A 162 -0.55 -13.30 1.70
N MET A 163 -1.71 -12.78 2.12
CA MET A 163 -3.00 -13.45 1.92
C MET A 163 -3.28 -13.73 0.44
N ARG A 164 -2.93 -12.78 -0.45
CA ARG A 164 -3.08 -12.94 -1.89
C ARG A 164 -2.17 -14.03 -2.47
N HIS A 165 -0.98 -14.21 -1.93
CA HIS A 165 -0.09 -15.31 -2.35
C HIS A 165 -0.60 -16.67 -1.87
N ILE A 166 -1.18 -16.73 -0.69
CA ILE A 166 -1.75 -17.97 -0.13
C ILE A 166 -3.06 -18.35 -0.85
N PHE A 167 -3.90 -17.35 -1.16
CA PHE A 167 -5.22 -17.53 -1.77
C PHE A 167 -5.34 -16.76 -3.09
N PRO A 168 -4.64 -17.20 -4.15
CA PRO A 168 -4.58 -16.47 -5.43
C PRO A 168 -5.93 -16.39 -6.16
N GLU A 169 -6.85 -17.30 -5.84
CA GLU A 169 -8.17 -17.40 -6.46
C GLU A 169 -9.14 -16.30 -6.00
N VAL A 170 -8.87 -15.64 -4.87
CA VAL A 170 -9.75 -14.56 -4.38
C VAL A 170 -9.56 -13.32 -5.25
N PRO A 171 -10.62 -12.71 -5.78
CA PRO A 171 -10.52 -11.48 -6.56
C PRO A 171 -9.88 -10.35 -5.77
N ILE A 172 -9.11 -9.51 -6.47
CA ILE A 172 -8.62 -8.25 -5.88
C ILE A 172 -9.82 -7.30 -5.81
N SER A 173 -10.41 -7.20 -4.64
CA SER A 173 -11.36 -6.16 -4.31
C SER A 173 -10.81 -5.42 -3.11
N ALA A 174 -10.26 -4.28 -3.33
CA ALA A 174 -9.80 -3.44 -2.23
C ALA A 174 -10.95 -2.93 -1.39
#